data_b7a46265d5041c5bde572d882708fdc8
#
_entry.id   b7a46265d5041c5bde572d882708fdc8
#
_cell.length_a   1.000
_cell.length_b   1.000
_cell.length_c   1.000
_cell.angle_alpha   90.00
_cell.angle_beta   90.00
_cell.angle_gamma   90.00
#
_symmetry.space_group_name_H-M   'P 1'
#
loop_
_entity.id
_entity.type
_entity.pdbx_description
1 polymer ?
#
loop_
_entity_poly.entity_id
_entity_poly.type
_entity_poly.pdbx_seq_one_letter_code
_entity_poly.pdbx_strand_id
1 'polypeptide(L)'
;MQSERLTKRLHEVQFASQALGRASPVRILVPDAFDGSTRLPVLYLLHGGADDGRSWTDKGAAESVTEGLDLIVVMPDCGQAGWYSDWVRDAENTIGRQQWETYHLAELRPWVEETFATRTDRAGRTIAGLSMGGFGAMKYAARHPELFGFAAAFSGATDILDDRIGKTVDAMTPLNGGAKGDVWGPYPESIPTRREHNPVDLAENLRHTVLELRTGNGRLFDDGPVLDTIEAGVHRAMTTFHARLDDLGIDHVWHDYGAGLHDWPYWTRALAQTLPGLMRSTRTA
;
A
#
# COMPACT_ATOMS: atom_id res chain seq x y z
N MET A 1 8.22 -19.08 13.97
CA MET A 1 7.32 -17.90 13.97
C MET A 1 6.62 -17.84 15.31
N GLN A 2 6.54 -16.66 15.92
CA GLN A 2 5.70 -16.42 17.11
C GLN A 2 4.41 -15.79 16.61
N SER A 3 3.27 -16.26 17.12
CA SER A 3 1.95 -15.72 16.81
C SER A 3 1.19 -15.46 18.10
N GLU A 4 0.56 -14.29 18.19
CA GLU A 4 -0.29 -13.88 19.30
C GLU A 4 -1.67 -13.49 18.77
N ARG A 5 -2.71 -13.91 19.45
CA ARG A 5 -4.08 -13.49 19.16
C ARG A 5 -4.43 -12.31 20.05
N LEU A 6 -4.59 -11.13 19.47
CA LEU A 6 -4.85 -9.88 20.18
C LEU A 6 -6.33 -9.66 20.47
N THR A 7 -7.21 -10.01 19.52
CA THR A 7 -8.67 -9.98 19.67
C THR A 7 -9.28 -11.28 19.13
N LYS A 8 -10.61 -11.36 19.05
CA LYS A 8 -11.27 -12.51 18.42
C LYS A 8 -10.85 -12.66 16.95
N ARG A 9 -10.61 -11.54 16.23
CA ARG A 9 -10.31 -11.50 14.81
C ARG A 9 -8.85 -11.16 14.49
N LEU A 10 -8.18 -10.41 15.37
CA LEU A 10 -6.86 -9.86 15.12
C LEU A 10 -5.74 -10.77 15.65
N HIS A 11 -4.83 -11.12 14.77
CA HIS A 11 -3.59 -11.84 15.07
C HIS A 11 -2.38 -10.96 14.74
N GLU A 12 -1.35 -11.02 15.57
CA GLU A 12 -0.02 -10.47 15.26
C GLU A 12 0.98 -11.62 15.13
N VAL A 13 1.74 -11.62 14.05
CA VAL A 13 2.72 -12.66 13.74
C VAL A 13 4.09 -12.00 13.55
N GLN A 14 5.11 -12.57 14.20
CA GLN A 14 6.51 -12.24 13.92
C GLN A 14 7.01 -13.16 12.80
N PHE A 15 6.96 -12.66 11.56
CA PHE A 15 7.38 -13.40 10.38
C PHE A 15 8.89 -13.33 10.21
N ALA A 16 9.58 -14.49 10.22
CA ALA A 16 11.02 -14.54 9.99
C ALA A 16 11.32 -14.44 8.49
N SER A 17 11.77 -13.28 8.05
CA SER A 17 12.08 -13.00 6.65
C SER A 17 13.57 -13.22 6.36
N GLN A 18 13.86 -13.99 5.31
CA GLN A 18 15.21 -14.13 4.77
C GLN A 18 15.63 -12.88 3.99
N ALA A 19 14.71 -12.30 3.23
CA ALA A 19 14.94 -11.08 2.46
C ALA A 19 15.36 -9.92 3.37
N LEU A 20 14.70 -9.76 4.53
CA LEU A 20 15.05 -8.72 5.50
C LEU A 20 16.17 -9.12 6.44
N GLY A 21 16.51 -10.41 6.54
CA GLY A 21 17.48 -10.95 7.52
C GLY A 21 17.03 -10.79 8.98
N ARG A 22 15.73 -10.54 9.22
CA ARG A 22 15.15 -10.35 10.56
C ARG A 22 13.67 -10.73 10.58
N ALA A 23 13.10 -10.84 11.78
CA ALA A 23 11.66 -10.93 11.92
C ALA A 23 11.00 -9.56 11.64
N SER A 24 9.82 -9.62 11.03
CA SER A 24 8.98 -8.44 10.74
C SER A 24 7.56 -8.70 11.24
N PRO A 25 6.93 -7.74 11.95
CA PRO A 25 5.57 -7.90 12.43
C PRO A 25 4.58 -7.82 11.27
N VAL A 26 3.55 -8.66 11.35
CA VAL A 26 2.41 -8.65 10.42
C VAL A 26 1.14 -8.79 11.25
N ARG A 27 0.19 -7.87 11.08
CA ARG A 27 -1.16 -8.03 11.62
C ARG A 27 -2.08 -8.64 10.59
N ILE A 28 -2.92 -9.59 11.04
CA ILE A 28 -3.84 -10.31 10.18
C ILE A 28 -5.21 -10.31 10.85
N LEU A 29 -6.20 -9.79 10.13
CA LEU A 29 -7.61 -9.89 10.52
C LEU A 29 -8.26 -11.06 9.77
N VAL A 30 -8.95 -11.91 10.50
CA VAL A 30 -9.78 -12.98 9.96
C VAL A 30 -11.26 -12.69 10.26
N PRO A 31 -12.21 -13.18 9.44
CA PRO A 31 -13.63 -13.08 9.77
C PRO A 31 -14.01 -13.81 11.07
N ASP A 32 -15.08 -13.39 11.72
CA ASP A 32 -15.56 -14.02 12.97
C ASP A 32 -15.87 -15.51 12.85
N ALA A 33 -16.40 -15.92 11.70
CA ALA A 33 -16.78 -17.30 11.39
C ALA A 33 -15.69 -18.08 10.62
N PHE A 34 -14.47 -17.54 10.55
CA PHE A 34 -13.39 -18.18 9.81
C PHE A 34 -12.92 -19.46 10.51
N ASP A 35 -13.07 -20.58 9.82
CA ASP A 35 -12.67 -21.92 10.29
C ASP A 35 -11.57 -22.56 9.43
N GLY A 36 -11.09 -21.84 8.38
CA GLY A 36 -10.09 -22.32 7.45
C GLY A 36 -10.60 -23.32 6.40
N SER A 37 -11.89 -23.66 6.39
CA SER A 37 -12.46 -24.64 5.43
C SER A 37 -12.74 -24.03 4.07
N THR A 38 -13.08 -22.75 4.02
CA THR A 38 -13.39 -22.01 2.80
C THR A 38 -12.28 -21.01 2.47
N ARG A 39 -11.83 -21.00 1.21
CA ARG A 39 -10.85 -20.00 0.76
C ARG A 39 -11.52 -18.65 0.55
N LEU A 40 -11.05 -17.64 1.28
CA LEU A 40 -11.56 -16.29 1.25
C LEU A 40 -10.66 -15.36 0.43
N PRO A 41 -11.21 -14.26 -0.14
CA PRO A 41 -10.39 -13.21 -0.70
C PRO A 41 -9.49 -12.58 0.36
N VAL A 42 -8.37 -12.00 -0.09
CA VAL A 42 -7.40 -11.34 0.78
C VAL A 42 -7.17 -9.90 0.34
N LEU A 43 -7.13 -9.00 1.32
CA LEU A 43 -6.70 -7.61 1.17
C LEU A 43 -5.32 -7.44 1.82
N TYR A 44 -4.31 -7.10 1.04
CA TYR A 44 -3.05 -6.57 1.55
C TYR A 44 -3.22 -5.06 1.76
N LEU A 45 -3.18 -4.62 3.01
CA LEU A 45 -3.50 -3.24 3.41
C LEU A 45 -2.23 -2.54 3.93
N LEU A 46 -1.68 -1.65 3.11
CA LEU A 46 -0.35 -1.08 3.26
C LEU A 46 -0.38 0.25 4.02
N HIS A 47 0.52 0.42 5.00
CA HIS A 47 0.63 1.64 5.81
C HIS A 47 1.44 2.75 5.12
N GLY A 48 1.37 3.97 5.64
CA GLY A 48 2.10 5.14 5.18
C GLY A 48 3.51 5.27 5.73
N GLY A 49 4.24 6.28 5.28
CA GLY A 49 5.55 6.64 5.87
C GLY A 49 5.42 7.10 7.32
N ALA A 50 6.49 6.91 8.11
CA ALA A 50 6.55 7.17 9.55
C ALA A 50 5.55 6.37 10.41
N ASP A 51 4.92 5.36 9.82
CA ASP A 51 3.99 4.40 10.45
C ASP A 51 4.58 2.97 10.42
N ASP A 52 3.80 1.99 10.83
CA ASP A 52 4.12 0.57 10.78
C ASP A 52 2.87 -0.27 10.47
N GLY A 53 3.02 -1.59 10.36
CA GLY A 53 1.93 -2.52 10.05
C GLY A 53 0.77 -2.55 11.07
N ARG A 54 0.93 -1.91 12.24
CA ARG A 54 -0.13 -1.81 13.27
C ARG A 54 -1.07 -0.63 13.05
N SER A 55 -0.62 0.36 12.30
CA SER A 55 -1.30 1.65 12.19
C SER A 55 -2.73 1.54 11.69
N TRP A 56 -3.03 0.61 10.78
CA TRP A 56 -4.38 0.40 10.28
C TRP A 56 -5.36 -0.10 11.35
N THR A 57 -4.91 -0.86 12.34
CA THR A 57 -5.75 -1.28 13.47
C THR A 57 -5.77 -0.26 14.59
N ASP A 58 -4.62 0.35 14.90
CA ASP A 58 -4.47 1.24 16.05
C ASP A 58 -5.03 2.65 15.78
N LYS A 59 -4.98 3.11 14.53
CA LYS A 59 -5.42 4.46 14.10
C LYS A 59 -6.54 4.42 13.07
N GLY A 60 -6.50 3.43 12.15
CA GLY A 60 -7.38 3.32 10.98
C GLY A 60 -8.65 2.51 11.19
N ALA A 61 -8.87 1.98 12.40
CA ALA A 61 -10.04 1.21 12.76
C ALA A 61 -10.36 0.01 11.82
N ALA A 62 -9.31 -0.59 11.20
CA ALA A 62 -9.48 -1.64 10.18
C ALA A 62 -10.31 -2.82 10.68
N GLU A 63 -10.21 -3.19 11.97
CA GLU A 63 -10.99 -4.29 12.55
C GLU A 63 -12.50 -4.00 12.49
N SER A 64 -12.93 -2.80 12.87
CA SER A 64 -14.36 -2.44 12.85
C SER A 64 -14.85 -2.16 11.43
N VAL A 65 -14.04 -1.53 10.58
CA VAL A 65 -14.41 -1.21 9.18
C VAL A 65 -14.62 -2.46 8.34
N THR A 66 -13.94 -3.56 8.68
CA THR A 66 -14.05 -4.86 7.97
C THR A 66 -14.96 -5.86 8.68
N GLU A 67 -15.70 -5.43 9.70
CA GLU A 67 -16.62 -6.31 10.42
C GLU A 67 -17.72 -6.86 9.50
N GLY A 68 -18.01 -8.15 9.64
CA GLY A 68 -19.05 -8.83 8.84
C GLY A 68 -18.68 -9.13 7.40
N LEU A 69 -17.46 -8.85 6.96
CA LEU A 69 -16.98 -9.20 5.62
C LEU A 69 -16.25 -10.55 5.63
N ASP A 70 -16.53 -11.38 4.62
CA ASP A 70 -15.78 -12.61 4.34
C ASP A 70 -14.45 -12.24 3.61
N LEU A 71 -13.56 -11.56 4.34
CA LEU A 71 -12.32 -10.99 3.85
C LEU A 71 -11.21 -11.18 4.88
N ILE A 72 -10.08 -11.73 4.46
CA ILE A 72 -8.86 -11.74 5.26
C ILE A 72 -8.09 -10.45 4.96
N VAL A 73 -7.63 -9.73 6.00
CA VAL A 73 -6.85 -8.51 5.82
C VAL A 73 -5.45 -8.72 6.39
N VAL A 74 -4.44 -8.50 5.56
CA VAL A 74 -3.03 -8.63 5.90
C VAL A 74 -2.39 -7.25 5.91
N MET A 75 -1.87 -6.84 7.04
CA MET A 75 -1.24 -5.53 7.27
C MET A 75 0.24 -5.74 7.59
N PRO A 76 1.10 -5.84 6.56
CA PRO A 76 2.52 -6.05 6.76
C PRO A 76 3.22 -4.75 7.14
N ASP A 77 4.34 -4.88 7.85
CA ASP A 77 5.28 -3.79 8.05
C ASP A 77 6.15 -3.55 6.81
N CYS A 78 6.48 -2.30 6.55
CA CYS A 78 7.43 -1.86 5.52
C CYS A 78 8.48 -0.89 6.11
N GLY A 79 8.62 -0.87 7.44
CA GLY A 79 9.39 0.16 8.12
C GLY A 79 8.83 1.56 7.86
N GLN A 80 9.42 2.56 8.50
CA GLN A 80 8.93 3.94 8.43
C GLN A 80 9.14 4.62 7.05
N ALA A 81 10.05 4.10 6.23
CA ALA A 81 10.39 4.66 4.91
C ALA A 81 10.90 3.59 3.93
N GLY A 82 10.36 2.38 3.96
CA GLY A 82 10.80 1.26 3.11
C GLY A 82 10.39 1.38 1.65
N TRP A 83 9.41 2.25 1.35
CA TRP A 83 8.92 2.55 0.00
C TRP A 83 8.52 1.30 -0.78
N TYR A 84 8.14 0.24 -0.07
CA TYR A 84 7.69 -1.01 -0.69
C TYR A 84 8.62 -1.51 -1.79
N SER A 85 9.94 -1.32 -1.61
CA SER A 85 10.95 -1.60 -2.63
C SER A 85 12.13 -2.36 -2.05
N ASP A 86 12.74 -3.17 -2.89
CA ASP A 86 14.08 -3.67 -2.63
C ASP A 86 15.05 -2.52 -2.91
N TRP A 87 15.80 -2.12 -1.88
CA TRP A 87 16.71 -0.99 -1.99
C TRP A 87 17.95 -1.38 -2.80
N VAL A 88 18.39 -0.48 -3.68
CA VAL A 88 19.60 -0.71 -4.49
C VAL A 88 20.88 -0.68 -3.66
N ARG A 89 20.85 -0.04 -2.48
CA ARG A 89 21.96 -0.03 -1.51
C ARG A 89 21.40 -0.24 -0.11
N ASP A 90 21.60 -1.41 0.44
CA ASP A 90 21.17 -1.75 1.81
C ASP A 90 22.29 -2.46 2.62
N ALA A 91 23.44 -2.72 2.02
CA ALA A 91 24.55 -3.46 2.66
C ALA A 91 25.12 -2.73 3.89
N GLU A 92 25.09 -1.40 3.89
CA GLU A 92 25.54 -0.55 5.01
C GLU A 92 24.40 -0.05 5.88
N ASN A 93 23.16 -0.54 5.66
CA ASN A 93 22.00 -0.11 6.42
C ASN A 93 22.12 -0.53 7.89
N THR A 94 21.91 0.41 8.82
CA THR A 94 22.11 0.22 10.26
C THR A 94 21.06 -0.67 10.93
N ILE A 95 19.92 -0.89 10.29
CA ILE A 95 18.81 -1.70 10.83
C ILE A 95 18.55 -2.99 10.02
N GLY A 96 19.47 -3.35 9.11
CA GLY A 96 19.43 -4.56 8.30
C GLY A 96 18.88 -4.36 6.90
N ARG A 97 18.77 -5.46 6.16
CA ARG A 97 18.35 -5.43 4.76
C ARG A 97 17.00 -4.78 4.56
N GLN A 98 16.85 -4.11 3.41
CA GLN A 98 15.66 -3.38 3.02
C GLN A 98 15.06 -3.97 1.72
N GLN A 99 14.86 -5.29 1.69
CA GLN A 99 14.32 -6.03 0.54
C GLN A 99 12.81 -6.24 0.71
N TRP A 100 12.06 -5.13 0.71
CA TRP A 100 10.64 -5.13 1.09
C TRP A 100 9.72 -5.73 0.03
N GLU A 101 9.98 -5.51 -1.26
CA GLU A 101 9.20 -6.12 -2.34
C GLU A 101 9.35 -7.65 -2.33
N THR A 102 10.58 -8.13 -2.23
CA THR A 102 10.88 -9.56 -2.09
C THR A 102 10.21 -10.15 -0.84
N TYR A 103 10.33 -9.48 0.31
CA TYR A 103 9.67 -9.92 1.54
C TYR A 103 8.15 -10.06 1.37
N HIS A 104 7.48 -9.01 0.86
CA HIS A 104 6.03 -9.01 0.74
C HIS A 104 5.50 -10.03 -0.28
N LEU A 105 6.12 -10.07 -1.46
CA LEU A 105 5.57 -10.81 -2.59
C LEU A 105 6.11 -12.24 -2.72
N ALA A 106 7.37 -12.46 -2.38
CA ALA A 106 8.00 -13.78 -2.54
C ALA A 106 8.01 -14.62 -1.25
N GLU A 107 7.92 -13.99 -0.07
CA GLU A 107 7.96 -14.73 1.20
C GLU A 107 6.61 -14.67 1.93
N LEU A 108 6.12 -13.47 2.27
CA LEU A 108 4.91 -13.29 3.09
C LEU A 108 3.65 -13.75 2.36
N ARG A 109 3.46 -13.34 1.11
CA ARG A 109 2.25 -13.69 0.35
C ARG A 109 2.06 -15.21 0.23
N PRO A 110 3.03 -16.02 -0.20
CA PRO A 110 2.86 -17.48 -0.28
C PRO A 110 2.54 -18.10 1.09
N TRP A 111 3.20 -17.63 2.13
CA TRP A 111 2.93 -18.10 3.49
C TRP A 111 1.50 -17.78 3.96
N VAL A 112 1.00 -16.57 3.67
CA VAL A 112 -0.39 -16.21 3.95
C VAL A 112 -1.36 -17.12 3.22
N GLU A 113 -1.13 -17.39 1.94
CA GLU A 113 -1.97 -18.24 1.10
C GLU A 113 -2.03 -19.69 1.60
N GLU A 114 -0.92 -20.19 2.13
CA GLU A 114 -0.84 -21.53 2.72
C GLU A 114 -1.49 -21.60 4.11
N THR A 115 -1.25 -20.56 4.94
CA THR A 115 -1.62 -20.60 6.37
C THR A 115 -3.08 -20.24 6.62
N PHE A 116 -3.63 -19.27 5.86
CA PHE A 116 -4.94 -18.66 6.13
C PHE A 116 -6.01 -19.03 5.09
N ALA A 117 -5.82 -20.09 4.32
CA ALA A 117 -6.78 -20.53 3.32
C ALA A 117 -7.32 -19.36 2.46
N THR A 118 -6.43 -18.48 1.98
CA THR A 118 -6.83 -17.41 1.07
C THR A 118 -6.97 -17.93 -0.36
N ARG A 119 -7.78 -17.24 -1.17
CA ARG A 119 -7.84 -17.50 -2.62
C ARG A 119 -6.48 -17.14 -3.24
N THR A 120 -6.04 -18.01 -4.15
CA THR A 120 -4.73 -17.88 -4.83
C THR A 120 -4.85 -17.39 -6.28
N ASP A 121 -6.07 -17.20 -6.76
CA ASP A 121 -6.34 -16.58 -8.05
C ASP A 121 -6.23 -15.05 -7.97
N ARG A 122 -6.00 -14.42 -9.11
CA ARG A 122 -5.81 -12.97 -9.22
C ARG A 122 -7.00 -12.17 -8.68
N ALA A 123 -8.25 -12.60 -8.99
CA ALA A 123 -9.45 -11.93 -8.51
C ALA A 123 -9.63 -12.03 -6.98
N GLY A 124 -9.12 -13.09 -6.35
CA GLY A 124 -9.13 -13.26 -4.90
C GLY A 124 -8.08 -12.42 -4.16
N ARG A 125 -7.08 -11.85 -4.86
CA ARG A 125 -6.07 -10.99 -4.25
C ARG A 125 -6.35 -9.53 -4.54
N THR A 126 -6.41 -8.73 -3.48
CA THR A 126 -6.63 -7.29 -3.56
C THR A 126 -5.56 -6.57 -2.75
N ILE A 127 -5.26 -5.32 -3.12
CA ILE A 127 -4.26 -4.52 -2.45
C ILE A 127 -4.75 -3.08 -2.32
N ALA A 128 -4.52 -2.46 -1.17
CA ALA A 128 -4.81 -1.05 -0.95
C ALA A 128 -3.79 -0.44 0.01
N GLY A 129 -3.67 0.86 0.01
CA GLY A 129 -2.78 1.52 0.96
C GLY A 129 -2.92 3.04 0.96
N LEU A 130 -2.37 3.65 2.01
CA LEU A 130 -2.36 5.10 2.17
C LEU A 130 -0.95 5.67 1.94
N SER A 131 -0.85 6.89 1.37
CA SER A 131 0.41 7.63 1.25
C SER A 131 1.52 6.79 0.58
N MET A 132 2.62 6.51 1.29
CA MET A 132 3.67 5.57 0.86
C MET A 132 3.07 4.18 0.52
N GLY A 133 2.08 3.70 1.30
CA GLY A 133 1.36 2.45 1.00
C GLY A 133 0.47 2.53 -0.23
N GLY A 134 -0.10 3.70 -0.54
CA GLY A 134 -0.82 3.94 -1.78
C GLY A 134 0.07 3.85 -3.01
N PHE A 135 1.29 4.38 -2.90
CA PHE A 135 2.36 4.14 -3.89
C PHE A 135 2.66 2.63 -4.00
N GLY A 136 2.90 1.96 -2.85
CA GLY A 136 3.20 0.53 -2.82
C GLY A 136 2.13 -0.33 -3.48
N ALA A 137 0.86 -0.03 -3.22
CA ALA A 137 -0.28 -0.75 -3.81
C ALA A 137 -0.32 -0.62 -5.34
N MET A 138 -0.21 0.60 -5.87
CA MET A 138 -0.20 0.83 -7.32
C MET A 138 1.06 0.27 -7.98
N LYS A 139 2.22 0.45 -7.36
CA LYS A 139 3.50 -0.09 -7.84
C LYS A 139 3.46 -1.63 -7.92
N TYR A 140 3.03 -2.31 -6.85
CA TYR A 140 2.99 -3.78 -6.86
C TYR A 140 2.00 -4.31 -7.91
N ALA A 141 0.81 -3.70 -8.01
CA ALA A 141 -0.14 -4.09 -9.03
C ALA A 141 0.37 -3.87 -10.46
N ALA A 142 1.12 -2.78 -10.69
CA ALA A 142 1.68 -2.46 -12.02
C ALA A 142 2.92 -3.30 -12.36
N ARG A 143 3.78 -3.62 -11.39
CA ARG A 143 4.97 -4.45 -11.62
C ARG A 143 4.66 -5.94 -11.72
N HIS A 144 3.56 -6.37 -11.10
CA HIS A 144 3.11 -7.76 -11.01
C HIS A 144 1.64 -7.88 -11.42
N PRO A 145 1.29 -7.58 -12.69
CA PRO A 145 -0.11 -7.51 -13.16
C PRO A 145 -0.85 -8.84 -13.05
N GLU A 146 -0.12 -9.94 -12.89
CA GLU A 146 -0.68 -11.29 -12.68
C GLU A 146 -1.13 -11.52 -11.23
N LEU A 147 -0.74 -10.67 -10.26
CA LEU A 147 -0.99 -10.95 -8.85
C LEU A 147 -2.32 -10.40 -8.33
N PHE A 148 -2.69 -9.15 -8.67
CA PHE A 148 -3.79 -8.45 -8.02
C PHE A 148 -4.93 -8.13 -8.99
N GLY A 149 -6.16 -8.52 -8.64
CA GLY A 149 -7.37 -8.19 -9.40
C GLY A 149 -7.93 -6.81 -9.08
N PHE A 150 -7.61 -6.27 -7.89
CA PHE A 150 -8.04 -4.95 -7.42
C PHE A 150 -6.88 -4.22 -6.75
N ALA A 151 -6.75 -2.91 -7.01
CA ALA A 151 -5.81 -2.05 -6.32
C ALA A 151 -6.43 -0.69 -5.98
N ALA A 152 -6.19 -0.19 -4.76
CA ALA A 152 -6.64 1.14 -4.35
C ALA A 152 -5.52 1.97 -3.70
N ALA A 153 -5.51 3.28 -3.96
CA ALA A 153 -4.61 4.23 -3.34
C ALA A 153 -5.39 5.35 -2.64
N PHE A 154 -5.06 5.59 -1.37
CA PHE A 154 -5.60 6.68 -0.56
C PHE A 154 -4.50 7.70 -0.32
N SER A 155 -4.66 8.92 -0.85
CA SER A 155 -3.63 9.96 -0.77
C SER A 155 -2.24 9.44 -1.13
N GLY A 156 -2.13 8.67 -2.23
CA GLY A 156 -0.93 7.91 -2.60
C GLY A 156 0.15 8.76 -3.28
N ALA A 157 1.42 8.48 -3.00
CA ALA A 157 2.56 9.08 -3.70
C ALA A 157 2.78 8.44 -5.08
N THR A 158 1.74 8.45 -5.95
CA THR A 158 1.67 7.68 -7.20
C THR A 158 2.55 8.20 -8.34
N ASP A 159 3.21 9.34 -8.16
CA ASP A 159 4.25 9.86 -9.06
C ASP A 159 5.51 10.21 -8.26
N ILE A 160 6.45 9.27 -8.19
CA ILE A 160 7.74 9.48 -7.49
C ILE A 160 8.76 10.28 -8.30
N LEU A 161 8.39 10.71 -9.51
CA LEU A 161 9.17 11.63 -10.33
C LEU A 161 8.72 13.10 -10.12
N ASP A 162 7.58 13.36 -9.46
CA ASP A 162 7.29 14.70 -8.92
C ASP A 162 8.46 15.13 -8.02
N ASP A 163 9.00 16.30 -8.28
CA ASP A 163 10.23 16.79 -7.63
C ASP A 163 10.12 16.85 -6.08
N ARG A 164 8.93 17.14 -5.55
CA ARG A 164 8.70 17.15 -4.10
C ARG A 164 8.64 15.73 -3.54
N ILE A 165 7.92 14.83 -4.21
CA ILE A 165 7.85 13.42 -3.80
C ILE A 165 9.24 12.78 -3.87
N GLY A 166 9.98 12.97 -4.96
CA GLY A 166 11.33 12.43 -5.11
C GLY A 166 12.30 12.89 -4.01
N LYS A 167 12.23 14.17 -3.64
CA LYS A 167 13.01 14.72 -2.50
C LYS A 167 12.54 14.18 -1.15
N THR A 168 11.24 13.96 -0.98
CA THR A 168 10.67 13.38 0.24
C THR A 168 11.16 11.94 0.44
N VAL A 169 11.21 11.14 -0.61
CA VAL A 169 11.79 9.79 -0.55
C VAL A 169 13.19 9.83 0.04
N ASP A 170 14.06 10.66 -0.55
CA ASP A 170 15.45 10.79 -0.11
C ASP A 170 15.58 11.32 1.33
N ALA A 171 14.69 12.25 1.73
CA ALA A 171 14.69 12.83 3.08
C ALA A 171 14.21 11.85 4.16
N MET A 172 13.32 10.91 3.81
CA MET A 172 12.79 9.91 4.75
C MET A 172 13.68 8.66 4.88
N THR A 173 14.58 8.41 3.93
CA THR A 173 15.44 7.21 3.93
C THR A 173 16.16 6.93 5.26
N PRO A 174 16.66 7.96 6.01
CA PRO A 174 17.27 7.73 7.33
C PRO A 174 16.34 7.12 8.39
N LEU A 175 15.02 7.24 8.26
CA LEU A 175 14.07 6.61 9.17
C LEU A 175 14.13 5.07 9.12
N ASN A 176 14.64 4.51 8.01
CA ASN A 176 14.92 3.08 7.84
C ASN A 176 16.41 2.75 7.90
N GLY A 177 17.22 3.59 8.56
CA GLY A 177 18.63 3.33 8.81
C GLY A 177 19.56 3.51 7.60
N GLY A 178 19.06 4.01 6.48
CA GLY A 178 19.82 4.23 5.26
C GLY A 178 20.26 5.68 5.04
N ALA A 179 20.88 5.93 3.91
CA ALA A 179 21.31 7.24 3.45
C ALA A 179 20.53 7.70 2.21
N LYS A 180 20.60 8.97 1.91
CA LYS A 180 20.01 9.54 0.69
C LYS A 180 20.42 8.73 -0.55
N GLY A 181 19.43 8.33 -1.34
CA GLY A 181 19.64 7.59 -2.57
C GLY A 181 19.80 6.08 -2.39
N ASP A 182 19.62 5.51 -1.19
CA ASP A 182 19.74 4.07 -1.00
C ASP A 182 18.55 3.29 -1.57
N VAL A 183 17.38 3.92 -1.69
CA VAL A 183 16.17 3.26 -2.21
C VAL A 183 16.34 2.93 -3.70
N TRP A 184 16.58 3.94 -4.56
CA TRP A 184 16.69 3.76 -6.04
C TRP A 184 17.87 4.51 -6.65
N GLY A 185 18.79 5.02 -5.87
CA GLY A 185 19.82 5.97 -6.26
C GLY A 185 19.43 7.41 -5.93
N PRO A 186 20.43 8.34 -5.91
CA PRO A 186 20.19 9.75 -5.62
C PRO A 186 19.32 10.41 -6.69
N TYR A 187 18.36 11.25 -6.26
CA TYR A 187 17.53 12.05 -7.15
C TYR A 187 18.28 13.36 -7.51
N PRO A 188 18.28 13.84 -8.78
CA PRO A 188 17.51 13.31 -9.93
C PRO A 188 18.24 12.25 -10.80
N GLU A 189 19.48 11.89 -10.51
CA GLU A 189 20.32 11.00 -11.35
C GLU A 189 19.70 9.61 -11.51
N SER A 190 18.90 9.18 -10.54
CA SER A 190 18.21 7.89 -10.51
C SER A 190 16.85 7.87 -11.24
N ILE A 191 16.51 8.90 -12.00
CA ILE A 191 15.23 8.95 -12.74
C ILE A 191 15.00 7.68 -13.59
N PRO A 192 15.97 7.12 -14.34
CA PRO A 192 15.75 5.89 -15.10
C PRO A 192 15.31 4.72 -14.19
N THR A 193 16.02 4.48 -13.08
CA THR A 193 15.67 3.42 -12.11
C THR A 193 14.31 3.70 -11.47
N ARG A 194 14.01 4.96 -11.09
CA ARG A 194 12.72 5.32 -10.48
C ARG A 194 11.54 5.06 -11.42
N ARG A 195 11.70 5.21 -12.75
CA ARG A 195 10.66 4.88 -13.73
C ARG A 195 10.22 3.43 -13.69
N GLU A 196 11.13 2.51 -13.36
CA GLU A 196 10.83 1.08 -13.20
C GLU A 196 9.94 0.79 -11.96
N HIS A 197 9.76 1.78 -11.09
CA HIS A 197 8.96 1.72 -9.88
C HIS A 197 7.81 2.74 -9.86
N ASN A 198 7.75 3.68 -10.84
CA ASN A 198 6.80 4.77 -10.83
C ASN A 198 5.42 4.33 -11.39
N PRO A 199 4.33 4.38 -10.62
CA PRO A 199 3.00 4.02 -11.10
C PRO A 199 2.58 4.73 -12.39
N VAL A 200 2.92 6.01 -12.55
CA VAL A 200 2.60 6.79 -13.78
C VAL A 200 3.28 6.18 -15.01
N ASP A 201 4.57 5.80 -14.90
CA ASP A 201 5.29 5.18 -16.03
C ASP A 201 4.81 3.75 -16.30
N LEU A 202 4.37 3.03 -15.28
CA LEU A 202 3.92 1.64 -15.34
C LEU A 202 2.41 1.49 -15.57
N ALA A 203 1.67 2.58 -15.74
CA ALA A 203 0.20 2.60 -15.76
C ALA A 203 -0.42 1.63 -16.77
N GLU A 204 0.24 1.41 -17.94
CA GLU A 204 -0.25 0.49 -18.96
C GLU A 204 -0.44 -0.95 -18.46
N ASN A 205 0.36 -1.40 -17.53
CA ASN A 205 0.30 -2.73 -16.95
C ASN A 205 -0.96 -2.96 -16.09
N LEU A 206 -1.68 -1.88 -15.77
CA LEU A 206 -2.88 -1.92 -14.92
C LEU A 206 -4.19 -2.13 -15.70
N ARG A 207 -4.16 -2.30 -17.03
CA ARG A 207 -5.36 -2.43 -17.90
C ARG A 207 -6.39 -3.45 -17.45
N HIS A 208 -5.97 -4.47 -16.74
CA HIS A 208 -6.86 -5.55 -16.29
C HIS A 208 -7.07 -5.55 -14.76
N THR A 209 -6.61 -4.53 -14.05
CA THR A 209 -6.81 -4.36 -12.62
C THR A 209 -7.95 -3.38 -12.37
N VAL A 210 -8.88 -3.74 -11.49
CA VAL A 210 -9.90 -2.78 -11.03
C VAL A 210 -9.21 -1.77 -10.12
N LEU A 211 -9.30 -0.48 -10.47
CA LEU A 211 -8.54 0.58 -9.82
C LEU A 211 -9.45 1.57 -9.09
N GLU A 212 -9.02 2.00 -7.92
CA GLU A 212 -9.70 3.04 -7.15
C GLU A 212 -8.69 4.02 -6.54
N LEU A 213 -8.87 5.32 -6.81
CA LEU A 213 -8.01 6.41 -6.37
C LEU A 213 -8.83 7.40 -5.55
N ARG A 214 -8.39 7.71 -4.31
CA ARG A 214 -9.07 8.65 -3.41
C ARG A 214 -8.09 9.62 -2.78
N THR A 215 -8.36 10.93 -2.82
CA THR A 215 -7.47 11.97 -2.26
C THR A 215 -8.24 13.25 -1.91
N GLY A 216 -7.74 13.99 -0.94
CA GLY A 216 -8.11 15.36 -0.67
C GLY A 216 -7.11 16.34 -1.31
N ASN A 217 -7.33 17.64 -1.09
CA ASN A 217 -6.54 18.70 -1.72
C ASN A 217 -5.62 19.47 -0.72
N GLY A 218 -5.53 19.03 0.54
CA GLY A 218 -4.73 19.67 1.58
C GLY A 218 -5.39 20.90 2.23
N ARG A 219 -6.69 21.10 2.01
CA ARG A 219 -7.48 22.20 2.58
C ARG A 219 -8.46 21.68 3.62
N LEU A 220 -8.82 22.50 4.61
CA LEU A 220 -9.91 22.19 5.56
C LEU A 220 -11.30 22.51 4.97
N PHE A 221 -11.35 23.53 4.08
CA PHE A 221 -12.57 23.99 3.41
C PHE A 221 -12.25 24.23 1.93
N ASP A 222 -13.22 24.02 1.05
CA ASP A 222 -13.00 24.08 -0.40
C ASP A 222 -12.37 25.39 -0.88
N ASP A 223 -12.79 26.53 -0.31
CA ASP A 223 -12.26 27.86 -0.64
C ASP A 223 -11.14 28.33 0.31
N GLY A 224 -10.70 27.47 1.23
CA GLY A 224 -9.67 27.78 2.21
C GLY A 224 -8.24 27.73 1.68
N PRO A 225 -7.26 28.21 2.45
CA PRO A 225 -5.85 28.02 2.11
C PRO A 225 -5.42 26.57 2.19
N VAL A 226 -4.37 26.19 1.46
CA VAL A 226 -3.70 24.90 1.64
C VAL A 226 -2.99 24.94 2.99
N LEU A 227 -3.41 24.04 3.90
CA LEU A 227 -2.84 23.89 5.24
C LEU A 227 -1.93 22.67 5.34
N ASP A 228 -2.24 21.61 4.56
CA ASP A 228 -1.47 20.38 4.50
C ASP A 228 -0.73 20.27 3.18
N THR A 229 0.57 20.56 3.23
CA THR A 229 1.42 20.55 2.04
C THR A 229 1.76 19.12 1.58
N ILE A 230 1.64 18.12 2.47
CA ILE A 230 1.84 16.71 2.12
C ILE A 230 0.64 16.23 1.30
N GLU A 231 -0.59 16.45 1.79
CA GLU A 231 -1.79 16.08 1.03
C GLU A 231 -1.85 16.80 -0.32
N ALA A 232 -1.56 18.10 -0.35
CA ALA A 232 -1.49 18.84 -1.61
C ALA A 232 -0.40 18.31 -2.57
N GLY A 233 0.66 17.75 -2.04
CA GLY A 233 1.72 17.10 -2.82
C GLY A 233 1.26 15.78 -3.43
N VAL A 234 0.70 14.89 -2.62
CA VAL A 234 0.18 13.60 -3.11
C VAL A 234 -1.06 13.77 -3.99
N HIS A 235 -1.89 14.79 -3.74
CA HIS A 235 -3.00 15.15 -4.62
C HIS A 235 -2.53 15.41 -6.05
N ARG A 236 -1.45 16.19 -6.23
CA ARG A 236 -0.87 16.41 -7.59
C ARG A 236 -0.37 15.11 -8.19
N ALA A 237 0.36 14.29 -7.42
CA ALA A 237 0.86 13.01 -7.90
C ALA A 237 -0.28 12.08 -8.33
N MET A 238 -1.36 12.03 -7.56
CA MET A 238 -2.55 11.24 -7.91
C MET A 238 -3.31 11.81 -9.10
N THR A 239 -3.39 13.15 -9.24
CA THR A 239 -3.98 13.79 -10.42
C THR A 239 -3.18 13.48 -11.69
N THR A 240 -1.83 13.49 -11.60
CA THR A 240 -0.97 13.07 -12.73
C THR A 240 -1.22 11.61 -13.09
N PHE A 241 -1.36 10.73 -12.10
CA PHE A 241 -1.62 9.32 -12.35
C PHE A 241 -3.04 9.08 -12.92
N HIS A 242 -4.06 9.75 -12.39
CA HIS A 242 -5.41 9.76 -12.95
C HIS A 242 -5.42 10.17 -14.44
N ALA A 243 -4.82 11.32 -14.75
CA ALA A 243 -4.72 11.79 -16.14
C ALA A 243 -4.00 10.77 -17.05
N ARG A 244 -2.96 10.11 -16.53
CA ARG A 244 -2.26 9.07 -17.28
C ARG A 244 -3.13 7.85 -17.56
N LEU A 245 -3.96 7.44 -16.60
CA LEU A 245 -4.91 6.33 -16.80
C LEU A 245 -5.98 6.71 -17.83
N ASP A 246 -6.50 7.95 -17.80
CA ASP A 246 -7.44 8.47 -18.78
C ASP A 246 -6.83 8.47 -20.19
N ASP A 247 -5.60 8.99 -20.34
CA ASP A 247 -4.88 9.00 -21.62
C ASP A 247 -4.70 7.60 -22.22
N LEU A 248 -4.57 6.60 -21.38
CA LEU A 248 -4.43 5.20 -21.77
C LEU A 248 -5.79 4.49 -21.96
N GLY A 249 -6.90 5.14 -21.66
CA GLY A 249 -8.25 4.55 -21.69
C GLY A 249 -8.38 3.39 -20.68
N ILE A 250 -7.80 3.53 -19.49
CA ILE A 250 -7.89 2.53 -18.42
C ILE A 250 -8.99 2.95 -17.44
N ASP A 251 -10.04 2.15 -17.35
CA ASP A 251 -11.16 2.39 -16.44
C ASP A 251 -10.69 2.37 -14.99
N HIS A 252 -11.08 3.40 -14.23
CA HIS A 252 -10.78 3.50 -12.81
C HIS A 252 -11.77 4.40 -12.08
N VAL A 253 -11.90 4.23 -10.78
CA VAL A 253 -12.64 5.15 -9.92
C VAL A 253 -11.69 6.25 -9.46
N TRP A 254 -12.00 7.49 -9.84
CA TRP A 254 -11.34 8.69 -9.33
C TRP A 254 -12.26 9.43 -8.37
N HIS A 255 -11.83 9.64 -7.16
CA HIS A 255 -12.56 10.34 -6.12
C HIS A 255 -11.70 11.39 -5.45
N ASP A 256 -11.63 12.56 -6.07
CA ASP A 256 -11.19 13.78 -5.42
C ASP A 256 -12.34 14.32 -4.57
N TYR A 257 -12.21 14.25 -3.26
CA TYR A 257 -13.26 14.69 -2.33
C TYR A 257 -13.10 16.16 -1.89
N GLY A 258 -12.23 16.94 -2.57
CA GLY A 258 -12.03 18.35 -2.29
C GLY A 258 -11.29 18.57 -0.96
N ALA A 259 -11.89 19.30 -0.04
CA ALA A 259 -11.30 19.56 1.27
C ALA A 259 -10.99 18.28 2.05
N GLY A 260 -9.72 18.10 2.38
CA GLY A 260 -9.22 16.93 3.11
C GLY A 260 -7.73 17.02 3.37
N LEU A 261 -7.29 16.42 4.47
CA LEU A 261 -5.93 16.46 4.97
C LEU A 261 -5.27 15.07 4.92
N HIS A 262 -3.96 15.01 5.05
CA HIS A 262 -3.16 13.80 5.10
C HIS A 262 -3.24 13.14 6.47
N ASP A 263 -4.44 12.63 6.82
CA ASP A 263 -4.73 12.17 8.18
C ASP A 263 -5.70 10.98 8.21
N TRP A 264 -5.63 10.21 9.28
CA TRP A 264 -6.32 8.95 9.51
C TRP A 264 -7.85 8.99 9.33
N PRO A 265 -8.60 10.04 9.77
CA PRO A 265 -10.05 10.09 9.54
C PRO A 265 -10.45 10.00 8.06
N TYR A 266 -9.64 10.56 7.18
CA TYR A 266 -9.87 10.52 5.73
C TYR A 266 -9.58 9.12 5.16
N TRP A 267 -8.49 8.48 5.60
CA TRP A 267 -8.10 7.13 5.13
C TRP A 267 -9.02 6.04 5.65
N THR A 268 -9.48 6.13 6.92
CA THR A 268 -10.49 5.22 7.47
C THR A 268 -11.79 5.29 6.66
N ARG A 269 -12.25 6.51 6.34
CA ARG A 269 -13.41 6.72 5.47
C ARG A 269 -13.18 6.19 4.05
N ALA A 270 -12.00 6.43 3.48
CA ALA A 270 -11.63 5.94 2.16
C ALA A 270 -11.67 4.41 2.12
N LEU A 271 -11.09 3.73 3.10
CA LEU A 271 -11.16 2.27 3.22
C LEU A 271 -12.62 1.78 3.27
N ALA A 272 -13.43 2.34 4.19
CA ALA A 272 -14.84 1.95 4.32
C ALA A 272 -15.64 2.10 3.02
N GLN A 273 -15.39 3.16 2.27
CA GLN A 273 -16.06 3.43 0.99
C GLN A 273 -15.55 2.56 -0.16
N THR A 274 -14.31 2.07 -0.08
CA THR A 274 -13.69 1.20 -1.09
C THR A 274 -14.10 -0.26 -0.96
N LEU A 275 -14.32 -0.74 0.27
CA LEU A 275 -14.62 -2.16 0.54
C LEU A 275 -15.80 -2.72 -0.28
N PRO A 276 -16.93 -2.02 -0.51
CA PRO A 276 -18.00 -2.56 -1.36
C PRO A 276 -17.59 -2.82 -2.81
N GLY A 277 -16.75 -1.95 -3.39
CA GLY A 277 -16.18 -2.12 -4.73
C GLY A 277 -15.21 -3.30 -4.79
N LEU A 278 -14.31 -3.36 -3.81
CA LEU A 278 -13.35 -4.44 -3.64
C LEU A 278 -14.07 -5.80 -3.52
N MET A 279 -15.07 -5.92 -2.64
CA MET A 279 -15.81 -7.17 -2.46
C MET A 279 -16.60 -7.59 -3.71
N ARG A 280 -17.07 -6.64 -4.53
CA ARG A 280 -17.67 -6.98 -5.83
C ARG A 280 -16.64 -7.54 -6.81
N SER A 281 -15.45 -6.93 -6.89
CA SER A 281 -14.39 -7.37 -7.80
C SER A 281 -13.91 -8.80 -7.50
N THR A 282 -13.96 -9.22 -6.24
CA THR A 282 -13.56 -10.60 -5.86
C THR A 282 -14.57 -11.67 -6.28
N ARG A 283 -15.80 -11.30 -6.66
CA ARG A 283 -16.87 -12.24 -7.07
C ARG A 283 -16.89 -12.51 -8.57
N THR A 284 -16.30 -11.62 -9.36
CA THR A 284 -16.24 -11.72 -10.83
C THR A 284 -14.95 -12.41 -11.24
N ALA A 285 -14.96 -13.74 -11.28
CA ALA A 285 -13.92 -14.59 -11.86
C ALA A 285 -14.56 -15.58 -12.84
#